data_adde9bfd0627ee9f0c1d9d96fc01e41a
#
_entry.id   adde9bfd0627ee9f0c1d9d96fc01e41a
#
_cell.length_a   1.000
_cell.length_b   1.000
_cell.length_c   1.000
_cell.angle_alpha   90.00
_cell.angle_beta   90.00
_cell.angle_gamma   90.00
#
_symmetry.space_group_name_H-M   'P 1'
#
loop_
_entity.id
_entity.type
_entity.pdbx_description
1 polymer ?
#
loop_
_entity_poly.entity_id
_entity_poly.type
_entity_poly.pdbx_seq_one_letter_code
_entity_poly.pdbx_strand_id
1 'polypeptide(L)'
;MNAWSAGHLAMDTVWEAEATGIQWLQNLGEWLVLPLTALTQLGSQTVVIALLALIFWCVHAGTGARLFVAVIASGVLNFFLKSVLYGSRPYWYSAQVSGFGAERSFGMPSGHSQTATVLYGFLGARSGRRSWVWGAVVLIALICFSRIHLGLHFFSDVVVGVLLGLIVLWVALRHEEPLLRWWRGLTVPRAVSYALVGSLIPCVSASVWQLGVRGDWSVPGDVWIGATSTDPAGYTLTGLFLAAGAFFGGVAGFTLLADRGWYSAEGTLSQRVSRFGLGISVVVVILALEEVLFGGLTGLVAAVVTYLVYAGVAFWATCVAPRMFLSSGLARLPAPMGETLEKDDKP
;
A
#
# COMPACT_ATOMS: atom_id res chain seq x y z
N MET A 1 21.18 22.08 -22.72
CA MET A 1 20.87 20.74 -22.16
C MET A 1 20.48 20.95 -20.73
N ASN A 2 19.20 20.81 -20.39
CA ASN A 2 18.74 21.04 -19.02
C ASN A 2 19.24 19.88 -18.13
N ALA A 3 19.50 20.14 -16.85
CA ALA A 3 19.96 19.10 -15.88
C ALA A 3 19.11 17.81 -15.92
N TRP A 4 17.92 17.92 -16.45
CA TRP A 4 16.94 16.86 -16.66
C TRP A 4 17.32 15.92 -17.82
N SER A 5 17.79 16.45 -18.93
CA SER A 5 18.27 15.64 -20.07
C SER A 5 19.54 14.86 -19.73
N ALA A 6 20.41 15.42 -18.89
CA ALA A 6 21.61 14.69 -18.42
C ALA A 6 21.26 13.55 -17.45
N GLY A 7 20.26 13.73 -16.58
CA GLY A 7 19.78 12.67 -15.68
C GLY A 7 19.11 11.52 -16.45
N HIS A 8 18.37 11.78 -17.51
CA HIS A 8 17.80 10.76 -18.37
C HIS A 8 18.86 9.94 -19.08
N LEU A 9 19.89 10.58 -19.67
CA LEU A 9 20.97 9.88 -20.35
C LEU A 9 21.72 8.89 -19.43
N ALA A 10 21.89 9.22 -18.15
CA ALA A 10 22.50 8.31 -17.19
C ALA A 10 21.58 7.12 -16.85
N MET A 11 20.27 7.35 -16.72
CA MET A 11 19.29 6.30 -16.45
C MET A 11 19.05 5.42 -17.68
N ASP A 12 19.10 5.98 -18.89
CA ASP A 12 18.92 5.22 -20.13
C ASP A 12 19.96 4.09 -20.27
N THR A 13 21.23 4.36 -19.94
CA THR A 13 22.27 3.32 -19.94
C THR A 13 21.99 2.20 -18.95
N VAL A 14 21.47 2.54 -17.77
CA VAL A 14 21.09 1.56 -16.75
C VAL A 14 19.87 0.75 -17.21
N TRP A 15 18.85 1.41 -17.71
CA TRP A 15 17.62 0.75 -18.17
C TRP A 15 17.85 -0.16 -19.37
N GLU A 16 18.77 0.21 -20.29
CA GLU A 16 19.15 -0.63 -21.42
C GLU A 16 19.82 -1.94 -20.96
N ALA A 17 20.78 -1.84 -20.03
CA ALA A 17 21.42 -3.01 -19.44
C ALA A 17 20.43 -3.89 -18.67
N GLU A 18 19.54 -3.28 -17.89
CA GLU A 18 18.52 -4.00 -17.13
C GLU A 18 17.45 -4.63 -18.03
N ALA A 19 17.04 -3.98 -19.12
CA ALA A 19 16.12 -4.53 -20.11
C ALA A 19 16.70 -5.80 -20.76
N THR A 20 18.00 -5.78 -21.10
CA THR A 20 18.72 -6.97 -21.61
C THR A 20 18.71 -8.11 -20.58
N GLY A 21 18.94 -7.81 -19.31
CA GLY A 21 18.86 -8.79 -18.22
C GLY A 21 17.45 -9.37 -18.04
N ILE A 22 16.41 -8.53 -18.16
CA ILE A 22 15.01 -8.98 -18.09
C ILE A 22 14.67 -9.90 -19.26
N GLN A 23 15.07 -9.53 -20.48
CA GLN A 23 14.87 -10.37 -21.65
C GLN A 23 15.53 -11.75 -21.47
N TRP A 24 16.74 -11.78 -20.94
CA TRP A 24 17.41 -13.05 -20.63
C TRP A 24 16.61 -13.89 -19.62
N LEU A 25 16.06 -13.27 -18.57
CA LEU A 25 15.19 -13.97 -17.60
C LEU A 25 13.90 -14.48 -18.25
N GLN A 26 13.29 -13.73 -19.15
CA GLN A 26 12.07 -14.16 -19.86
C GLN A 26 12.34 -15.36 -20.78
N ASN A 27 13.56 -15.52 -21.30
CA ASN A 27 13.97 -16.69 -22.07
C ASN A 27 14.03 -17.99 -21.25
N LEU A 28 13.92 -17.95 -19.92
CA LEU A 28 13.78 -19.15 -19.08
C LEU A 28 12.46 -19.91 -19.36
N GLY A 29 11.51 -19.25 -20.00
CA GLY A 29 10.32 -19.87 -20.54
C GLY A 29 9.00 -19.29 -20.03
N GLU A 30 7.99 -19.33 -20.88
CA GLU A 30 6.65 -18.80 -20.61
C GLU A 30 5.92 -19.57 -19.51
N TRP A 31 6.34 -20.80 -19.18
CA TRP A 31 5.73 -21.59 -18.10
C TRP A 31 5.82 -20.91 -16.73
N LEU A 32 6.76 -19.99 -16.53
CA LEU A 32 6.89 -19.21 -15.30
C LEU A 32 5.85 -18.08 -15.21
N VAL A 33 5.27 -17.63 -16.30
CA VAL A 33 4.36 -16.47 -16.32
C VAL A 33 3.14 -16.71 -15.43
N LEU A 34 2.46 -17.86 -15.59
CA LEU A 34 1.25 -18.15 -14.80
C LEU A 34 1.53 -18.26 -13.29
N PRO A 35 2.51 -19.05 -12.81
CA PRO A 35 2.79 -19.13 -11.38
C PRO A 35 3.31 -17.81 -10.79
N LEU A 36 4.11 -17.04 -11.54
CA LEU A 36 4.58 -15.73 -11.07
C LEU A 36 3.48 -14.67 -11.06
N THR A 37 2.54 -14.72 -12.01
CA THR A 37 1.34 -13.88 -11.99
C THR A 37 0.45 -14.20 -10.78
N ALA A 38 0.25 -15.46 -10.43
CA ALA A 38 -0.47 -15.85 -9.22
C ALA A 38 0.27 -15.39 -7.94
N LEU A 39 1.58 -15.58 -7.90
CA LEU A 39 2.42 -15.21 -6.76
C LEU A 39 2.42 -13.68 -6.54
N THR A 40 2.54 -12.88 -7.60
CA THR A 40 2.57 -11.41 -7.48
C THR A 40 1.27 -10.85 -6.91
N GLN A 41 0.13 -11.56 -7.01
CA GLN A 41 -1.12 -11.14 -6.40
C GLN A 41 -1.01 -10.99 -4.87
N LEU A 42 -0.10 -11.70 -4.21
CA LEU A 42 0.15 -11.53 -2.78
C LEU A 42 0.68 -10.13 -2.42
N GLY A 43 1.26 -9.40 -3.39
CA GLY A 43 1.63 -7.99 -3.25
C GLY A 43 0.62 -7.00 -3.84
N SER A 44 -0.50 -7.48 -4.40
CA SER A 44 -1.52 -6.64 -5.01
C SER A 44 -2.34 -5.89 -3.98
N GLN A 45 -2.87 -4.73 -4.36
CA GLN A 45 -3.71 -3.89 -3.50
C GLN A 45 -4.92 -4.67 -2.94
N THR A 46 -5.57 -5.48 -3.75
CA THR A 46 -6.75 -6.27 -3.34
C THR A 46 -6.43 -7.25 -2.23
N VAL A 47 -5.36 -8.03 -2.40
CA VAL A 47 -4.93 -9.01 -1.38
C VAL A 47 -4.43 -8.31 -0.12
N VAL A 48 -3.70 -7.20 -0.26
CA VAL A 48 -3.22 -6.42 0.89
C VAL A 48 -4.39 -5.86 1.70
N ILE A 49 -5.40 -5.27 1.07
CA ILE A 49 -6.62 -4.78 1.75
C ILE A 49 -7.32 -5.93 2.48
N ALA A 50 -7.51 -7.07 1.83
CA ALA A 50 -8.15 -8.23 2.43
C ALA A 50 -7.36 -8.76 3.64
N LEU A 51 -6.02 -8.83 3.55
CA LEU A 51 -5.16 -9.26 4.66
C LEU A 51 -5.18 -8.26 5.83
N LEU A 52 -5.12 -6.95 5.56
CA LEU A 52 -5.22 -5.93 6.60
C LEU A 52 -6.57 -6.01 7.32
N ALA A 53 -7.67 -6.16 6.58
CA ALA A 53 -9.00 -6.34 7.12
C ALA A 53 -9.11 -7.63 7.95
N LEU A 54 -8.61 -8.75 7.43
CA LEU A 54 -8.59 -10.04 8.11
C LEU A 54 -7.82 -9.96 9.44
N ILE A 55 -6.62 -9.39 9.43
CA ILE A 55 -5.80 -9.26 10.63
C ILE A 55 -6.47 -8.33 11.65
N PHE A 56 -6.96 -7.17 11.19
CA PHE A 56 -7.57 -6.18 12.06
C PHE A 56 -8.89 -6.68 12.66
N TRP A 57 -9.80 -7.24 11.85
CA TRP A 57 -11.14 -7.64 12.31
C TRP A 57 -11.22 -9.02 12.95
N CYS A 58 -10.29 -9.95 12.59
CA CYS A 58 -10.47 -11.35 12.91
C CYS A 58 -9.32 -12.01 13.66
N VAL A 59 -8.12 -11.41 13.68
CA VAL A 59 -6.94 -12.01 14.32
C VAL A 59 -6.53 -11.23 15.55
N HIS A 60 -6.03 -9.99 15.36
CA HIS A 60 -5.54 -9.14 16.45
C HIS A 60 -5.65 -7.67 16.06
N ALA A 61 -6.60 -6.95 16.68
CA ALA A 61 -6.91 -5.57 16.32
C ALA A 61 -5.71 -4.62 16.45
N GLY A 62 -4.92 -4.73 17.52
CA GLY A 62 -3.74 -3.89 17.73
C GLY A 62 -2.65 -4.11 16.66
N THR A 63 -2.35 -5.36 16.30
CA THR A 63 -1.40 -5.69 15.24
C THR A 63 -1.91 -5.22 13.89
N GLY A 64 -3.20 -5.44 13.59
CA GLY A 64 -3.83 -5.00 12.34
C GLY A 64 -3.79 -3.48 12.17
N ALA A 65 -4.05 -2.71 13.24
CA ALA A 65 -3.96 -1.25 13.19
C ALA A 65 -2.54 -0.74 12.91
N ARG A 66 -1.53 -1.29 13.59
CA ARG A 66 -0.12 -0.94 13.38
C ARG A 66 0.33 -1.27 11.96
N LEU A 67 -0.02 -2.47 11.50
CA LEU A 67 0.30 -2.93 10.15
C LEU A 67 -0.38 -2.07 9.08
N PHE A 68 -1.65 -1.72 9.29
CA PHE A 68 -2.40 -0.82 8.42
C PHE A 68 -1.65 0.52 8.25
N VAL A 69 -1.30 1.17 9.37
CA VAL A 69 -0.59 2.46 9.33
C VAL A 69 0.74 2.34 8.59
N ALA A 70 1.53 1.29 8.89
CA ALA A 70 2.83 1.08 8.23
C ALA A 70 2.68 0.85 6.72
N VAL A 71 1.77 -0.01 6.30
CA VAL A 71 1.54 -0.35 4.88
C VAL A 71 0.99 0.85 4.10
N ILE A 72 0.01 1.57 4.66
CA ILE A 72 -0.59 2.71 3.96
C ILE A 72 0.37 3.90 3.91
N ALA A 73 1.11 4.19 4.99
CA ALA A 73 2.17 5.20 4.96
C ALA A 73 3.27 4.87 3.92
N SER A 74 3.62 3.58 3.81
CA SER A 74 4.51 3.09 2.75
C SER A 74 3.93 3.34 1.36
N GLY A 75 2.64 3.12 1.14
CA GLY A 75 1.94 3.43 -0.11
C GLY A 75 1.97 4.91 -0.46
N VAL A 76 1.72 5.79 0.52
CA VAL A 76 1.85 7.25 0.33
C VAL A 76 3.26 7.63 -0.12
N LEU A 77 4.29 7.11 0.56
CA LEU A 77 5.69 7.35 0.19
C LEU A 77 6.01 6.83 -1.22
N ASN A 78 5.53 5.62 -1.57
CA ASN A 78 5.73 5.03 -2.89
C ASN A 78 5.17 5.91 -4.01
N PHE A 79 3.89 6.26 -3.93
CA PHE A 79 3.24 7.07 -4.96
C PHE A 79 3.78 8.50 -5.00
N PHE A 80 4.16 9.08 -3.86
CA PHE A 80 4.83 10.38 -3.83
C PHE A 80 6.15 10.34 -4.61
N LEU A 81 7.00 9.35 -4.35
CA LEU A 81 8.26 9.20 -5.08
C LEU A 81 8.04 8.92 -6.58
N LYS A 82 7.05 8.11 -6.94
CA LYS A 82 6.64 7.92 -8.35
C LYS A 82 6.26 9.24 -9.01
N SER A 83 5.53 10.11 -8.29
CA SER A 83 5.11 11.43 -8.78
C SER A 83 6.27 12.42 -8.95
N VAL A 84 7.44 12.13 -8.39
CA VAL A 84 8.63 12.97 -8.50
C VAL A 84 9.64 12.40 -9.49
N LEU A 85 9.83 11.07 -9.50
CA LEU A 85 10.91 10.40 -10.24
C LEU A 85 10.57 10.14 -11.72
N TYR A 86 9.32 9.91 -12.08
CA TYR A 86 8.86 9.65 -13.45
C TYR A 86 9.61 8.50 -14.15
N GLY A 87 9.89 7.42 -13.42
CA GLY A 87 10.61 6.26 -13.95
C GLY A 87 9.80 5.48 -14.98
N SER A 88 10.43 5.09 -16.10
CA SER A 88 9.83 4.22 -17.11
C SER A 88 9.57 2.81 -16.56
N ARG A 89 8.91 1.99 -17.36
CA ARG A 89 8.79 0.54 -17.14
C ARG A 89 9.54 -0.21 -18.23
N PRO A 90 10.03 -1.43 -17.95
CA PRO A 90 10.79 -2.20 -18.95
C PRO A 90 10.05 -2.37 -20.28
N TYR A 91 8.78 -2.78 -20.24
CA TYR A 91 7.96 -2.98 -21.44
C TYR A 91 7.47 -1.70 -22.11
N TRP A 92 7.62 -0.52 -21.46
CA TRP A 92 7.46 0.77 -22.12
C TRP A 92 8.72 1.19 -22.85
N TYR A 93 9.87 0.92 -22.24
CA TYR A 93 11.19 1.35 -22.68
C TYR A 93 11.74 0.50 -23.80
N SER A 94 11.54 -0.82 -23.77
CA SER A 94 12.08 -1.77 -24.74
C SER A 94 10.98 -2.66 -25.32
N ALA A 95 10.83 -2.63 -26.65
CA ALA A 95 9.94 -3.52 -27.39
C ALA A 95 10.33 -5.01 -27.31
N GLN A 96 11.55 -5.30 -26.85
CA GLN A 96 12.05 -6.67 -26.69
C GLN A 96 11.65 -7.29 -25.35
N VAL A 97 11.16 -6.49 -24.42
CA VAL A 97 10.66 -6.95 -23.11
C VAL A 97 9.15 -7.11 -23.15
N SER A 98 8.67 -8.32 -22.93
CA SER A 98 7.25 -8.61 -22.83
C SER A 98 6.69 -8.13 -21.49
N GLY A 99 5.62 -7.34 -21.51
CA GLY A 99 4.88 -6.93 -20.32
C GLY A 99 3.74 -7.92 -20.04
N PHE A 100 3.92 -8.84 -19.08
CA PHE A 100 2.88 -9.80 -18.70
C PHE A 100 1.91 -9.25 -17.65
N GLY A 101 1.50 -7.99 -17.82
CA GLY A 101 0.53 -7.27 -16.99
C GLY A 101 0.36 -5.83 -17.43
N ALA A 102 -0.74 -5.22 -17.04
CA ALA A 102 -1.05 -3.83 -17.37
C ALA A 102 -0.87 -2.94 -16.13
N GLU A 103 0.19 -2.17 -16.12
CA GLU A 103 0.44 -1.17 -15.07
C GLU A 103 0.38 0.23 -15.69
N ARG A 104 -0.35 1.14 -15.06
CA ARG A 104 -0.59 2.48 -15.63
C ARG A 104 0.24 3.57 -14.96
N SER A 105 0.71 3.38 -13.70
CA SER A 105 1.56 4.33 -12.98
C SER A 105 3.03 4.19 -13.38
N PHE A 106 3.85 5.19 -13.06
CA PHE A 106 5.32 5.12 -13.24
C PHE A 106 5.94 3.89 -12.58
N GLY A 107 7.12 3.47 -13.07
CA GLY A 107 7.83 2.29 -12.60
C GLY A 107 8.45 2.47 -11.21
N MET A 108 9.37 3.41 -11.07
CA MET A 108 10.21 3.59 -9.89
C MET A 108 9.53 4.40 -8.77
N PRO A 109 9.57 3.90 -7.51
CA PRO A 109 9.99 2.58 -7.03
C PRO A 109 8.90 1.50 -7.16
N SER A 110 9.28 0.21 -7.09
CA SER A 110 8.33 -0.91 -7.16
C SER A 110 7.43 -0.97 -5.94
N GLY A 111 6.11 -0.74 -6.15
CA GLY A 111 5.11 -0.76 -5.08
C GLY A 111 4.89 -2.15 -4.48
N HIS A 112 4.87 -3.21 -5.32
CA HIS A 112 4.75 -4.59 -4.85
C HIS A 112 5.92 -5.00 -3.95
N SER A 113 7.16 -4.70 -4.36
CA SER A 113 8.35 -5.01 -3.57
C SER A 113 8.38 -4.25 -2.24
N GLN A 114 8.04 -2.97 -2.25
CA GLN A 114 7.97 -2.13 -1.06
C GLN A 114 6.88 -2.61 -0.09
N THR A 115 5.66 -2.83 -0.59
CA THR A 115 4.52 -3.30 0.21
C THR A 115 4.76 -4.70 0.78
N ALA A 116 5.29 -5.64 -0.03
CA ALA A 116 5.62 -6.98 0.43
C ALA A 116 6.67 -6.94 1.55
N THR A 117 7.69 -6.08 1.44
CA THR A 117 8.71 -5.90 2.46
C THR A 117 8.12 -5.40 3.77
N VAL A 118 7.25 -4.40 3.74
CA VAL A 118 6.59 -3.88 4.94
C VAL A 118 5.62 -4.91 5.52
N LEU A 119 4.71 -5.45 4.72
CA LEU A 119 3.64 -6.33 5.16
C LEU A 119 4.18 -7.65 5.74
N TYR A 120 4.91 -8.40 4.92
CA TYR A 120 5.42 -9.71 5.33
C TYR A 120 6.60 -9.60 6.28
N GLY A 121 7.45 -8.59 6.13
CA GLY A 121 8.51 -8.27 7.07
C GLY A 121 7.99 -7.96 8.47
N PHE A 122 6.93 -7.15 8.57
CA PHE A 122 6.28 -6.85 9.85
C PHE A 122 5.68 -8.11 10.50
N LEU A 123 4.95 -8.92 9.74
CA LEU A 123 4.37 -10.17 10.25
C LEU A 123 5.44 -11.17 10.67
N GLY A 124 6.50 -11.31 9.87
CA GLY A 124 7.65 -12.16 10.21
C GLY A 124 8.34 -11.72 11.49
N ALA A 125 8.65 -10.43 11.62
CA ALA A 125 9.31 -9.86 12.80
C ALA A 125 8.47 -10.02 14.08
N ARG A 126 7.13 -9.89 13.96
CA ARG A 126 6.20 -10.01 15.09
C ARG A 126 5.86 -11.45 15.48
N SER A 127 6.21 -12.42 14.66
CA SER A 127 5.91 -13.84 14.92
C SER A 127 6.70 -14.44 16.09
N GLY A 128 7.84 -13.83 16.44
CA GLY A 128 8.79 -14.37 17.42
C GLY A 128 9.53 -15.65 16.97
N ARG A 129 9.31 -16.14 15.74
CA ARG A 129 9.88 -17.40 15.23
C ARG A 129 10.76 -17.15 14.02
N ARG A 130 12.00 -17.65 14.04
CA ARG A 130 12.95 -17.52 12.91
C ARG A 130 12.43 -18.09 11.61
N SER A 131 11.67 -19.19 11.66
CA SER A 131 11.07 -19.79 10.44
C SER A 131 10.13 -18.85 9.71
N TRP A 132 9.32 -18.07 10.44
CA TRP A 132 8.42 -17.07 9.83
C TRP A 132 9.19 -15.90 9.23
N VAL A 133 10.30 -15.49 9.86
CA VAL A 133 11.18 -14.45 9.29
C VAL A 133 11.76 -14.93 7.96
N TRP A 134 12.31 -16.16 7.91
CA TRP A 134 12.85 -16.71 6.67
C TRP A 134 11.76 -16.92 5.62
N GLY A 135 10.57 -17.39 6.02
CA GLY A 135 9.41 -17.49 5.13
C GLY A 135 9.04 -16.14 4.51
N ALA A 136 9.03 -15.06 5.31
CA ALA A 136 8.79 -13.72 4.82
C ALA A 136 9.88 -13.26 3.83
N VAL A 137 11.16 -13.48 4.15
CA VAL A 137 12.28 -13.14 3.25
C VAL A 137 12.16 -13.86 1.91
N VAL A 138 11.88 -15.16 1.92
CA VAL A 138 11.70 -15.95 0.69
C VAL A 138 10.50 -15.43 -0.11
N LEU A 139 9.37 -15.17 0.56
CA LEU A 139 8.17 -14.66 -0.12
C LEU A 139 8.41 -13.29 -0.75
N ILE A 140 9.08 -12.37 -0.02
CA ILE A 140 9.46 -11.05 -0.54
C ILE A 140 10.37 -11.21 -1.77
N ALA A 141 11.39 -12.06 -1.70
CA ALA A 141 12.29 -12.32 -2.81
C ALA A 141 11.56 -12.87 -4.04
N LEU A 142 10.63 -13.80 -3.84
CA LEU A 142 9.82 -14.36 -4.91
C LEU A 142 8.89 -13.33 -5.55
N ILE A 143 8.25 -12.46 -4.74
CA ILE A 143 7.44 -11.35 -5.26
C ILE A 143 8.32 -10.38 -6.05
N CYS A 144 9.50 -10.02 -5.55
CA CYS A 144 10.45 -9.16 -6.25
C CYS A 144 10.87 -9.76 -7.60
N PHE A 145 11.23 -11.05 -7.61
CA PHE A 145 11.59 -11.77 -8.83
C PHE A 145 10.43 -11.79 -9.83
N SER A 146 9.19 -12.00 -9.36
CA SER A 146 8.02 -11.99 -10.23
C SER A 146 7.86 -10.65 -10.97
N ARG A 147 8.13 -9.51 -10.31
CA ARG A 147 7.99 -8.18 -10.92
C ARG A 147 8.99 -7.95 -12.05
N ILE A 148 10.21 -8.50 -11.90
CA ILE A 148 11.27 -8.41 -12.90
C ILE A 148 10.94 -9.34 -14.08
N HIS A 149 10.67 -10.62 -13.81
CA HIS A 149 10.40 -11.62 -14.87
C HIS A 149 9.14 -11.26 -15.69
N LEU A 150 8.09 -10.72 -15.05
CA LEU A 150 6.89 -10.27 -15.75
C LEU A 150 7.10 -8.97 -16.56
N GLY A 151 8.32 -8.40 -16.57
CA GLY A 151 8.68 -7.21 -17.33
C GLY A 151 8.04 -5.91 -16.78
N LEU A 152 7.52 -5.92 -15.57
CA LEU A 152 6.74 -4.82 -15.00
C LEU A 152 7.60 -3.78 -14.27
N HIS A 153 8.79 -4.18 -13.80
CA HIS A 153 9.75 -3.33 -13.11
C HIS A 153 11.18 -3.67 -13.47
N PHE A 154 12.01 -2.66 -13.52
CA PHE A 154 13.46 -2.80 -13.59
C PHE A 154 14.02 -3.35 -12.27
N PHE A 155 15.26 -3.90 -12.30
CA PHE A 155 15.96 -4.35 -11.08
C PHE A 155 16.13 -3.18 -10.09
N SER A 156 16.53 -2.02 -10.60
CA SER A 156 16.65 -0.78 -9.81
C SER A 156 15.35 -0.39 -9.10
N ASP A 157 14.19 -0.49 -9.77
CA ASP A 157 12.87 -0.21 -9.17
C ASP A 157 12.62 -1.12 -7.95
N VAL A 158 12.95 -2.40 -8.12
CA VAL A 158 12.74 -3.43 -7.09
C VAL A 158 13.67 -3.20 -5.90
N VAL A 159 14.96 -2.94 -6.15
CA VAL A 159 15.95 -2.66 -5.10
C VAL A 159 15.55 -1.43 -4.30
N VAL A 160 15.20 -0.32 -4.97
CA VAL A 160 14.75 0.90 -4.28
C VAL A 160 13.45 0.62 -3.51
N GLY A 161 12.52 -0.13 -4.08
CA GLY A 161 11.29 -0.53 -3.39
C GLY A 161 11.57 -1.32 -2.11
N VAL A 162 12.46 -2.31 -2.15
CA VAL A 162 12.86 -3.08 -0.96
C VAL A 162 13.54 -2.20 0.08
N LEU A 163 14.49 -1.34 -0.32
CA LEU A 163 15.20 -0.44 0.61
C LEU A 163 14.23 0.52 1.32
N LEU A 164 13.30 1.13 0.59
CA LEU A 164 12.26 1.97 1.18
C LEU A 164 11.34 1.18 2.10
N GLY A 165 10.96 -0.04 1.70
CA GLY A 165 10.18 -0.95 2.54
C GLY A 165 10.90 -1.30 3.83
N LEU A 166 12.21 -1.56 3.80
CA LEU A 166 13.03 -1.82 4.99
C LEU A 166 13.14 -0.60 5.91
N ILE A 167 13.26 0.61 5.35
CA ILE A 167 13.26 1.85 6.13
C ILE A 167 11.92 2.02 6.86
N VAL A 168 10.79 1.86 6.15
CA VAL A 168 9.45 1.96 6.75
C VAL A 168 9.25 0.87 7.82
N LEU A 169 9.66 -0.35 7.53
CA LEU A 169 9.60 -1.47 8.47
C LEU A 169 10.42 -1.20 9.73
N TRP A 170 11.64 -0.71 9.58
CA TRP A 170 12.51 -0.34 10.70
C TRP A 170 11.88 0.76 11.56
N VAL A 171 11.34 1.82 10.93
CA VAL A 171 10.63 2.89 11.64
C VAL A 171 9.42 2.33 12.38
N ALA A 172 8.61 1.50 11.72
CA ALA A 172 7.41 0.91 12.30
C ALA A 172 7.74 0.02 13.51
N LEU A 173 8.80 -0.80 13.44
CA LEU A 173 9.16 -1.70 14.54
C LEU A 173 9.90 -0.98 15.68
N ARG A 174 10.70 0.05 15.36
CA ARG A 174 11.57 0.71 16.35
C ARG A 174 10.89 1.87 17.07
N HIS A 175 9.99 2.57 16.38
CA HIS A 175 9.42 3.82 16.86
C HIS A 175 7.91 3.78 17.12
N GLU A 176 7.26 2.61 16.98
CA GLU A 176 5.81 2.51 17.18
C GLU A 176 5.35 2.92 18.58
N GLU A 177 6.00 2.45 19.63
CA GLU A 177 5.57 2.74 21.01
C GLU A 177 5.77 4.22 21.42
N PRO A 178 6.92 4.87 21.11
CA PRO A 178 7.05 6.32 21.29
C PRO A 178 6.00 7.11 20.51
N LEU A 179 5.76 6.73 19.25
CA LEU A 179 4.79 7.40 18.39
C LEU A 179 3.36 7.23 18.91
N LEU A 180 2.98 6.02 19.32
CA LEU A 180 1.67 5.74 19.90
C LEU A 180 1.44 6.49 21.22
N ARG A 181 2.46 6.57 22.10
CA ARG A 181 2.37 7.34 23.35
C ARG A 181 2.15 8.82 23.07
N TRP A 182 2.94 9.39 22.16
CA TRP A 182 2.75 10.77 21.73
C TRP A 182 1.37 11.01 21.15
N TRP A 183 0.91 10.13 20.23
CA TRP A 183 -0.40 10.23 19.58
C TRP A 183 -1.56 10.18 20.59
N ARG A 184 -1.48 9.27 21.56
CA ARG A 184 -2.50 9.13 22.63
C ARG A 184 -2.52 10.32 23.60
N GLY A 185 -1.45 11.10 23.66
CA GLY A 185 -1.42 12.36 24.42
C GLY A 185 -2.11 13.54 23.73
N LEU A 186 -2.48 13.38 22.44
CA LEU A 186 -3.19 14.43 21.70
C LEU A 186 -4.69 14.36 21.98
N THR A 187 -5.35 15.53 21.94
CA THR A 187 -6.82 15.58 21.87
C THR A 187 -7.28 15.07 20.50
N VAL A 188 -8.48 14.46 20.45
CA VAL A 188 -9.05 13.92 19.21
C VAL A 188 -9.03 14.93 18.04
N PRO A 189 -9.48 16.21 18.22
CA PRO A 189 -9.42 17.18 17.12
C PRO A 189 -7.98 17.42 16.62
N ARG A 190 -6.99 17.51 17.52
CA ARG A 190 -5.58 17.70 17.13
C ARG A 190 -5.04 16.50 16.37
N ALA A 191 -5.31 15.28 16.84
CA ALA A 191 -4.88 14.07 16.18
C ALA A 191 -5.47 13.95 14.76
N VAL A 192 -6.77 14.21 14.61
CA VAL A 192 -7.45 14.20 13.29
C VAL A 192 -6.88 15.30 12.39
N SER A 193 -6.63 16.51 12.91
CA SER A 193 -6.01 17.61 12.14
C SER A 193 -4.60 17.24 11.66
N TYR A 194 -3.79 16.61 12.52
CA TYR A 194 -2.45 16.16 12.13
C TYR A 194 -2.48 15.04 11.07
N ALA A 195 -3.42 14.12 11.18
CA ALA A 195 -3.63 13.09 10.16
C ALA A 195 -4.03 13.71 8.81
N LEU A 196 -4.96 14.68 8.83
CA LEU A 196 -5.40 15.39 7.63
C LEU A 196 -4.24 16.15 6.97
N VAL A 197 -3.57 17.01 7.73
CA VAL A 197 -2.44 17.81 7.21
C VAL A 197 -1.34 16.89 6.71
N GLY A 198 -0.96 15.85 7.48
CA GLY A 198 0.08 14.90 7.09
C GLY A 198 -0.26 14.14 5.79
N SER A 199 -1.53 13.84 5.55
CA SER A 199 -1.98 13.19 4.31
C SER A 199 -2.04 14.16 3.11
N LEU A 200 -2.34 15.43 3.34
CA LEU A 200 -2.46 16.43 2.26
C LEU A 200 -1.10 16.97 1.80
N ILE A 201 -0.10 17.05 2.66
CA ILE A 201 1.23 17.55 2.30
C ILE A 201 1.80 16.84 1.05
N PRO A 202 1.91 15.50 1.00
CA PRO A 202 2.42 14.82 -0.20
C PRO A 202 1.53 15.04 -1.43
N CYS A 203 0.20 15.09 -1.27
CA CYS A 203 -0.74 15.34 -2.35
C CYS A 203 -0.52 16.73 -2.97
N VAL A 204 -0.49 17.77 -2.14
CA VAL A 204 -0.27 19.15 -2.59
C VAL A 204 1.11 19.29 -3.22
N SER A 205 2.15 18.74 -2.59
CA SER A 205 3.53 18.81 -3.11
C SER A 205 3.66 18.13 -4.47
N ALA A 206 3.07 16.93 -4.65
CA ALA A 206 3.07 16.24 -5.93
C ALA A 206 2.23 16.95 -6.98
N SER A 207 1.09 17.53 -6.62
CA SER A 207 0.25 18.31 -7.54
C SER A 207 0.98 19.57 -8.02
N VAL A 208 1.63 20.30 -7.11
CA VAL A 208 2.44 21.47 -7.47
C VAL A 208 3.60 21.06 -8.36
N TRP A 209 4.27 19.95 -8.08
CA TRP A 209 5.34 19.42 -8.92
C TRP A 209 4.85 19.05 -10.31
N GLN A 210 3.78 18.28 -10.42
CA GLN A 210 3.27 17.80 -11.72
C GLN A 210 2.65 18.93 -12.56
N LEU A 211 1.82 19.78 -11.95
CA LEU A 211 1.07 20.80 -12.69
C LEU A 211 1.86 22.11 -12.87
N GLY A 212 2.72 22.47 -11.90
CA GLY A 212 3.46 23.72 -11.92
C GLY A 212 4.87 23.58 -12.49
N VAL A 213 5.62 22.53 -12.10
CA VAL A 213 7.03 22.37 -12.51
C VAL A 213 7.15 21.49 -13.76
N ARG A 214 6.28 20.50 -13.91
CA ARG A 214 6.28 19.50 -14.97
C ARG A 214 5.03 19.55 -15.87
N GLY A 215 4.32 20.69 -15.86
CA GLY A 215 3.07 20.84 -16.62
C GLY A 215 3.18 20.56 -18.12
N ASP A 216 4.37 20.79 -18.72
CA ASP A 216 4.65 20.51 -20.14
C ASP A 216 5.13 19.07 -20.40
N TRP A 217 5.20 18.22 -19.33
CA TRP A 217 5.68 16.86 -19.53
C TRP A 217 4.67 16.02 -20.31
N SER A 218 5.17 15.33 -21.31
CA SER A 218 4.41 14.32 -22.07
C SER A 218 5.21 13.00 -22.09
N VAL A 219 4.50 11.92 -22.35
CA VAL A 219 5.15 10.61 -22.56
C VAL A 219 6.12 10.75 -23.74
N PRO A 220 7.43 10.45 -23.57
CA PRO A 220 8.39 10.45 -24.66
C PRO A 220 8.13 9.25 -25.59
N GLY A 221 7.17 9.40 -26.51
CA GLY A 221 6.63 8.31 -27.34
C GLY A 221 7.62 7.69 -28.30
N ASP A 222 8.73 8.38 -28.59
CA ASP A 222 9.88 7.88 -29.36
C ASP A 222 10.77 6.94 -28.56
N VAL A 223 10.78 7.05 -27.23
CA VAL A 223 11.58 6.21 -26.32
C VAL A 223 10.68 5.23 -25.55
N TRP A 224 9.49 5.65 -25.10
CA TRP A 224 8.57 4.79 -24.33
C TRP A 224 7.41 4.31 -25.20
N ILE A 225 7.74 3.49 -26.20
CA ILE A 225 6.81 3.05 -27.24
C ILE A 225 5.56 2.38 -26.65
N GLY A 226 5.70 1.60 -25.58
CA GLY A 226 4.59 0.92 -24.90
C GLY A 226 3.72 1.82 -24.01
N ALA A 227 4.11 3.08 -23.76
CA ALA A 227 3.41 3.99 -22.85
C ALA A 227 2.48 4.99 -23.56
N THR A 228 2.46 5.05 -24.88
CA THR A 228 1.78 6.08 -25.67
C THR A 228 0.26 6.16 -25.46
N SER A 229 -0.36 5.07 -25.02
CA SER A 229 -1.80 4.99 -24.72
C SER A 229 -2.15 5.19 -23.24
N THR A 230 -1.16 5.50 -22.38
CA THR A 230 -1.36 5.65 -20.93
C THR A 230 -1.13 7.10 -20.49
N ASP A 231 -1.78 7.49 -19.39
CA ASP A 231 -1.48 8.73 -18.65
C ASP A 231 -0.81 8.35 -17.31
N PRO A 232 0.51 8.04 -17.30
CA PRO A 232 1.17 7.58 -16.08
C PRO A 232 1.24 8.66 -15.00
N ALA A 233 1.25 9.94 -15.38
CA ALA A 233 1.26 11.05 -14.42
C ALA A 233 -0.08 11.15 -13.68
N GLY A 234 -1.20 11.13 -14.41
CA GLY A 234 -2.54 11.16 -13.84
C GLY A 234 -2.83 9.93 -12.97
N TYR A 235 -2.49 8.73 -13.44
CA TYR A 235 -2.65 7.50 -12.65
C TYR A 235 -1.79 7.48 -11.38
N THR A 236 -0.57 7.99 -11.46
CA THR A 236 0.32 8.07 -10.29
C THR A 236 -0.21 9.06 -9.26
N LEU A 237 -0.69 10.22 -9.70
CA LEU A 237 -1.29 11.22 -8.82
C LEU A 237 -2.56 10.69 -8.15
N THR A 238 -3.45 10.05 -8.91
CA THR A 238 -4.66 9.42 -8.35
C THR A 238 -4.31 8.34 -7.33
N GLY A 239 -3.28 7.52 -7.59
CA GLY A 239 -2.77 6.54 -6.63
C GLY A 239 -2.23 7.15 -5.34
N LEU A 240 -1.57 8.33 -5.43
CA LEU A 240 -1.13 9.07 -4.25
C LEU A 240 -2.32 9.55 -3.41
N PHE A 241 -3.33 10.13 -4.05
CA PHE A 241 -4.53 10.62 -3.37
C PHE A 241 -5.33 9.47 -2.74
N LEU A 242 -5.40 8.31 -3.41
CA LEU A 242 -5.96 7.07 -2.86
C LEU A 242 -5.26 6.68 -1.54
N ALA A 243 -3.94 6.54 -1.58
CA ALA A 243 -3.17 6.12 -0.40
C ALA A 243 -3.25 7.16 0.73
N ALA A 244 -3.19 8.45 0.39
CA ALA A 244 -3.30 9.55 1.36
C ALA A 244 -4.70 9.64 1.99
N GLY A 245 -5.77 9.44 1.21
CA GLY A 245 -7.13 9.35 1.71
C GLY A 245 -7.32 8.17 2.66
N ALA A 246 -6.83 6.98 2.27
CA ALA A 246 -6.84 5.80 3.13
C ALA A 246 -6.05 6.01 4.43
N PHE A 247 -4.90 6.70 4.36
CA PHE A 247 -4.12 7.06 5.54
C PHE A 247 -4.93 7.97 6.48
N PHE A 248 -5.48 9.07 5.96
CA PHE A 248 -6.28 10.00 6.74
C PHE A 248 -7.47 9.31 7.40
N GLY A 249 -8.30 8.65 6.60
CA GLY A 249 -9.52 7.99 7.09
C GLY A 249 -9.23 6.88 8.10
N GLY A 250 -8.16 6.09 7.84
CA GLY A 250 -7.73 5.04 8.73
C GLY A 250 -7.23 5.54 10.08
N VAL A 251 -6.33 6.53 10.08
CA VAL A 251 -5.79 7.11 11.31
C VAL A 251 -6.86 7.86 12.11
N ALA A 252 -7.72 8.64 11.45
CA ALA A 252 -8.87 9.29 12.08
C ALA A 252 -9.83 8.25 12.69
N GLY A 253 -10.10 7.17 11.97
CA GLY A 253 -10.94 6.08 12.45
C GLY A 253 -10.36 5.37 13.67
N PHE A 254 -9.08 5.02 13.68
CA PHE A 254 -8.41 4.44 14.85
C PHE A 254 -8.41 5.39 16.04
N THR A 255 -8.21 6.69 15.80
CA THR A 255 -8.25 7.71 16.87
C THR A 255 -9.62 7.77 17.54
N LEU A 256 -10.68 7.82 16.75
CA LEU A 256 -12.05 7.85 17.26
C LEU A 256 -12.50 6.52 17.89
N LEU A 257 -12.02 5.40 17.37
CA LEU A 257 -12.27 4.09 17.97
C LEU A 257 -11.58 3.97 19.34
N ALA A 258 -10.35 4.46 19.45
CA ALA A 258 -9.58 4.43 20.69
C ALA A 258 -10.20 5.33 21.79
N ASP A 259 -10.71 6.51 21.40
CA ASP A 259 -11.36 7.46 22.29
C ASP A 259 -12.67 6.89 22.90
N ARG A 260 -13.39 6.04 22.15
CA ARG A 260 -14.67 5.46 22.54
C ARG A 260 -14.60 4.03 23.09
N GLY A 261 -13.40 3.57 23.38
CA GLY A 261 -13.11 2.20 23.74
C GLY A 261 -12.77 1.34 22.54
N TRP A 262 -11.71 0.56 22.67
CA TRP A 262 -11.24 -0.37 21.65
C TRP A 262 -12.17 -1.58 21.54
N TYR A 263 -11.91 -2.53 20.65
CA TYR A 263 -12.62 -3.81 20.57
C TYR A 263 -11.62 -4.99 20.57
N SER A 264 -12.12 -6.18 20.94
CA SER A 264 -11.37 -7.44 20.80
C SER A 264 -11.71 -8.12 19.47
N ALA A 265 -10.66 -8.50 18.73
CA ALA A 265 -10.79 -9.31 17.52
C ALA A 265 -11.00 -10.81 17.84
N GLU A 266 -10.97 -11.22 19.10
CA GLU A 266 -11.24 -12.57 19.56
C GLU A 266 -12.70 -12.97 19.27
N GLY A 267 -13.00 -14.27 19.39
CA GLY A 267 -14.34 -14.81 19.18
C GLY A 267 -14.32 -16.13 18.43
N THR A 268 -15.49 -16.71 18.28
CA THR A 268 -15.70 -17.96 17.53
C THR A 268 -15.39 -17.77 16.05
N LEU A 269 -15.12 -18.87 15.35
CA LEU A 269 -14.90 -18.83 13.90
C LEU A 269 -16.10 -18.19 13.16
N SER A 270 -17.32 -18.50 13.55
CA SER A 270 -18.53 -17.90 12.97
C SER A 270 -18.54 -16.37 13.13
N GLN A 271 -18.22 -15.85 14.33
CA GLN A 271 -18.13 -14.40 14.55
C GLN A 271 -17.04 -13.74 13.69
N ARG A 272 -15.86 -14.39 13.54
CA ARG A 272 -14.77 -13.88 12.71
C ARG A 272 -15.16 -13.85 11.23
N VAL A 273 -15.77 -14.94 10.72
CA VAL A 273 -16.24 -15.02 9.33
C VAL A 273 -17.33 -13.97 9.08
N SER A 274 -18.30 -13.83 10.01
CA SER A 274 -19.36 -12.81 9.88
C SER A 274 -18.80 -11.39 9.87
N ARG A 275 -17.82 -11.06 10.74
CA ARG A 275 -17.16 -9.75 10.75
C ARG A 275 -16.45 -9.47 9.42
N PHE A 276 -15.68 -10.45 8.94
CA PHE A 276 -14.98 -10.31 7.66
C PHE A 276 -15.96 -10.14 6.49
N GLY A 277 -16.96 -11.02 6.39
CA GLY A 277 -17.97 -10.97 5.33
C GLY A 277 -18.74 -9.65 5.33
N LEU A 278 -19.26 -9.22 6.49
CA LEU A 278 -20.01 -7.98 6.62
C LEU A 278 -19.13 -6.74 6.37
N GLY A 279 -17.92 -6.73 6.92
CA GLY A 279 -17.00 -5.59 6.75
C GLY A 279 -16.55 -5.44 5.29
N ILE A 280 -16.15 -6.54 4.63
CA ILE A 280 -15.63 -6.49 3.27
C ILE A 280 -16.74 -6.25 2.23
N SER A 281 -17.96 -6.74 2.46
CA SER A 281 -19.06 -6.50 1.52
C SER A 281 -19.38 -5.01 1.37
N VAL A 282 -19.35 -4.24 2.47
CA VAL A 282 -19.53 -2.78 2.40
C VAL A 282 -18.38 -2.11 1.65
N VAL A 283 -17.14 -2.54 1.88
CA VAL A 283 -15.98 -2.03 1.13
C VAL A 283 -16.17 -2.28 -0.37
N VAL A 284 -16.52 -3.50 -0.76
CA VAL A 284 -16.77 -3.86 -2.17
C VAL A 284 -17.89 -3.02 -2.77
N VAL A 285 -18.99 -2.82 -2.05
CA VAL A 285 -20.11 -1.97 -2.52
C VAL A 285 -19.66 -0.53 -2.72
N ILE A 286 -18.92 0.06 -1.77
CA ILE A 286 -18.44 1.44 -1.91
C ILE A 286 -17.51 1.58 -3.14
N LEU A 287 -16.58 0.65 -3.33
CA LEU A 287 -15.66 0.68 -4.46
C LEU A 287 -16.37 0.42 -5.80
N ALA A 288 -17.38 -0.45 -5.83
CA ALA A 288 -18.19 -0.66 -7.03
C ALA A 288 -19.01 0.59 -7.39
N LEU A 289 -19.56 1.27 -6.38
CA LEU A 289 -20.25 2.54 -6.59
C LEU A 289 -19.31 3.65 -7.06
N GLU A 290 -18.10 3.70 -6.53
CA GLU A 290 -17.07 4.65 -6.99
C GLU A 290 -16.77 4.46 -8.47
N GLU A 291 -16.51 3.24 -8.90
CA GLU A 291 -16.25 2.95 -10.32
C GLU A 291 -17.44 3.34 -11.21
N VAL A 292 -18.66 2.99 -10.81
CA VAL A 292 -19.88 3.31 -11.60
C VAL A 292 -20.15 4.80 -11.67
N LEU A 293 -19.99 5.53 -10.56
CA LEU A 293 -20.35 6.94 -10.47
C LEU A 293 -19.24 7.88 -10.94
N PHE A 294 -17.98 7.50 -10.74
CA PHE A 294 -16.84 8.38 -10.88
C PHE A 294 -15.72 7.83 -11.78
N GLY A 295 -15.82 6.58 -12.27
CA GLY A 295 -14.79 5.95 -13.11
C GLY A 295 -14.48 6.68 -14.42
N GLY A 296 -15.37 7.56 -14.89
CA GLY A 296 -15.15 8.43 -16.05
C GLY A 296 -14.42 9.75 -15.73
N LEU A 297 -14.14 10.07 -14.47
CA LEU A 297 -13.41 11.28 -14.09
C LEU A 297 -11.92 11.15 -14.37
N THR A 298 -11.28 12.28 -14.70
CA THR A 298 -9.85 12.35 -14.98
C THR A 298 -9.19 13.53 -14.25
N GLY A 299 -7.86 13.52 -14.22
CA GLY A 299 -7.06 14.61 -13.67
C GLY A 299 -7.26 14.83 -12.17
N LEU A 300 -7.12 16.08 -11.72
CA LEU A 300 -7.17 16.43 -10.31
C LEU A 300 -8.54 16.16 -9.66
N VAL A 301 -9.62 16.28 -10.43
CA VAL A 301 -10.99 16.01 -9.93
C VAL A 301 -11.13 14.54 -9.58
N ALA A 302 -10.67 13.62 -10.45
CA ALA A 302 -10.63 12.19 -10.15
C ALA A 302 -9.80 11.90 -8.89
N ALA A 303 -8.61 12.50 -8.78
CA ALA A 303 -7.74 12.31 -7.62
C ALA A 303 -8.42 12.75 -6.30
N VAL A 304 -9.06 13.92 -6.28
CA VAL A 304 -9.78 14.41 -5.08
C VAL A 304 -10.97 13.51 -4.71
N VAL A 305 -11.76 13.07 -5.68
CA VAL A 305 -12.87 12.14 -5.44
C VAL A 305 -12.33 10.82 -4.87
N THR A 306 -11.29 10.27 -5.47
CA THR A 306 -10.63 9.04 -4.99
C THR A 306 -10.11 9.22 -3.55
N TYR A 307 -9.49 10.37 -3.21
CA TYR A 307 -9.10 10.65 -1.82
C TYR A 307 -10.27 10.56 -0.87
N LEU A 308 -11.40 11.20 -1.17
CA LEU A 308 -12.59 11.21 -0.30
C LEU A 308 -13.21 9.82 -0.15
N VAL A 309 -13.32 9.07 -1.25
CA VAL A 309 -13.86 7.71 -1.23
C VAL A 309 -12.99 6.79 -0.37
N TYR A 310 -11.67 6.79 -0.58
CA TYR A 310 -10.77 5.93 0.18
C TYR A 310 -10.59 6.38 1.64
N ALA A 311 -10.75 7.68 1.91
CA ALA A 311 -10.87 8.16 3.30
C ALA A 311 -12.13 7.59 3.97
N GLY A 312 -13.27 7.60 3.27
CA GLY A 312 -14.52 7.00 3.75
C GLY A 312 -14.41 5.49 3.95
N VAL A 313 -13.84 4.76 2.99
CA VAL A 313 -13.61 3.30 3.08
C VAL A 313 -12.73 2.95 4.28
N ALA A 314 -11.60 3.64 4.43
CA ALA A 314 -10.68 3.40 5.54
C ALA A 314 -11.30 3.77 6.88
N PHE A 315 -12.04 4.88 6.96
CA PHE A 315 -12.78 5.26 8.16
C PHE A 315 -13.88 4.26 8.53
N TRP A 316 -14.62 3.78 7.52
CA TRP A 316 -15.54 2.66 7.71
C TRP A 316 -14.82 1.46 8.32
N ALA A 317 -13.76 1.01 7.70
CA ALA A 317 -13.05 -0.20 8.09
C ALA A 317 -12.47 -0.11 9.52
N THR A 318 -12.00 1.07 9.92
CA THR A 318 -11.24 1.26 11.17
C THR A 318 -12.07 1.75 12.34
N CYS A 319 -13.22 2.40 12.10
CA CYS A 319 -14.08 2.95 13.15
C CYS A 319 -15.50 2.37 13.10
N VAL A 320 -16.19 2.50 11.96
CA VAL A 320 -17.62 2.18 11.88
C VAL A 320 -17.86 0.68 11.96
N ALA A 321 -17.14 -0.12 11.18
CA ALA A 321 -17.28 -1.57 11.18
C ALA A 321 -17.01 -2.20 12.55
N PRO A 322 -15.92 -1.90 13.29
CA PRO A 322 -15.72 -2.39 14.66
C PRO A 322 -16.85 -2.03 15.62
N ARG A 323 -17.38 -0.81 15.52
CA ARG A 323 -18.51 -0.38 16.37
C ARG A 323 -19.80 -1.13 16.03
N MET A 324 -20.04 -1.37 14.75
CA MET A 324 -21.15 -2.20 14.31
C MET A 324 -20.99 -3.65 14.79
N PHE A 325 -19.77 -4.21 14.80
CA PHE A 325 -19.49 -5.54 15.35
C PHE A 325 -19.78 -5.61 16.86
N LEU A 326 -19.47 -4.54 17.61
CA LEU A 326 -19.81 -4.44 19.03
C LEU A 326 -21.33 -4.39 19.26
N SER A 327 -22.04 -3.52 18.52
CA SER A 327 -23.50 -3.37 18.68
C SER A 327 -24.29 -4.60 18.24
N SER A 328 -23.78 -5.38 17.29
CA SER A 328 -24.42 -6.61 16.81
C SER A 328 -23.99 -7.88 17.58
N GLY A 329 -23.16 -7.76 18.62
CA GLY A 329 -22.67 -8.88 19.40
C GLY A 329 -21.65 -9.77 18.67
N LEU A 330 -21.16 -9.34 17.50
CA LEU A 330 -20.10 -10.02 16.75
C LEU A 330 -18.72 -9.81 17.35
N ALA A 331 -18.51 -8.74 18.15
CA ALA A 331 -17.29 -8.47 18.89
C ALA A 331 -17.62 -8.08 20.34
N ARG A 332 -16.59 -8.02 21.19
CA ARG A 332 -16.69 -7.63 22.60
C ARG A 332 -15.69 -6.50 22.89
N LEU A 333 -15.91 -5.77 23.98
CA LEU A 333 -14.88 -4.88 24.51
C LEU A 333 -13.69 -5.71 24.99
N PRO A 334 -12.47 -5.14 24.99
CA PRO A 334 -11.32 -5.81 25.61
C PRO A 334 -11.59 -6.11 27.08
N ALA A 335 -11.09 -7.24 27.57
CA ALA A 335 -11.15 -7.54 29.00
C ALA A 335 -10.41 -6.44 29.79
N PRO A 336 -10.91 -6.01 30.96
CA PRO A 336 -10.19 -5.11 31.86
C PRO A 336 -8.81 -5.71 32.19
N MET A 337 -7.77 -4.89 32.20
CA MET A 337 -6.37 -5.32 32.43
C MET A 337 -6.10 -5.98 33.80
N GLY A 338 -7.12 -6.29 34.61
CA GLY A 338 -7.00 -6.95 35.92
C GLY A 338 -7.41 -8.44 35.95
N GLU A 339 -8.17 -8.93 34.95
CA GLU A 339 -8.71 -10.30 35.01
C GLU A 339 -7.80 -11.39 34.43
N THR A 340 -6.75 -11.03 33.72
CA THR A 340 -5.81 -12.01 33.13
C THR A 340 -4.82 -12.60 34.10
N LEU A 341 -4.62 -11.99 35.28
CA LEU A 341 -3.69 -12.50 36.29
C LEU A 341 -4.34 -13.53 37.23
N GLU A 342 -5.66 -13.66 37.25
CA GLU A 342 -6.38 -14.54 38.18
C GLU A 342 -6.69 -15.93 37.59
N LYS A 343 -6.46 -16.15 36.29
CA LYS A 343 -6.73 -17.43 35.61
C LYS A 343 -5.54 -18.39 35.57
N ASP A 344 -4.32 -17.91 35.80
CA ASP A 344 -3.12 -18.75 35.80
C ASP A 344 -2.72 -19.25 37.19
N ASP A 345 -3.44 -18.86 38.26
CA ASP A 345 -3.15 -19.26 39.64
C ASP A 345 -4.23 -20.20 40.24
N LYS A 346 -4.89 -21.02 39.45
CA LYS A 346 -5.68 -22.13 40.03
C LYS A 346 -4.99 -23.46 39.76
N PRO A 347 -4.66 -24.21 40.84
CA PRO A 347 -3.93 -25.45 40.79
C PRO A 347 -4.66 -26.58 40.04
#